data_d42ff63772f15d8cd75e1ddfdfb64faf
#
_entry.id   d42ff63772f15d8cd75e1ddfdfb64faf
#
_cell.length_a   1.000
_cell.length_b   1.000
_cell.length_c   1.000
_cell.angle_alpha   90.00
_cell.angle_beta   90.00
_cell.angle_gamma   90.00
#
_symmetry.space_group_name_H-M   'P 1'
#
loop_
_entity.id
_entity.type
_entity.pdbx_description
1 polymer ?
#
loop_
_entity_poly.entity_id
_entity_poly.type
_entity_poly.pdbx_seq_one_letter_code
_entity_poly.pdbx_strand_id
1 'polypeptide(L)'
;GQVHFCHADRVQTRAWFTAPGTYALTFTADDGLLKSSKTVTVTVGEAAGKAPADFCRYHGEVYGVAEGRLTVMKSDKDALTVGEDGFLGPFANEGDKVSWQVQAPWSGQFLLNVTFNGKWGGKQNSFVVNGGAPQTVAFPQTDEQGQQLRIPVTLKAGSNQIDFGRFAGDWGYMFIKSIEVVAE
;
A
#
# COMPACT_ATOMS: atom_id res chain seq x y z
N GLY A 1 23.56 22.30 1.63
CA GLY A 1 22.38 21.80 0.93
C GLY A 1 21.77 20.61 1.66
N GLN A 2 20.53 20.31 1.35
CA GLN A 2 19.83 19.14 1.85
C GLN A 2 19.61 18.13 0.72
N VAL A 3 19.53 16.85 1.07
CA VAL A 3 19.14 15.78 0.16
C VAL A 3 17.79 15.26 0.62
N HIS A 4 16.83 15.23 -0.30
CA HIS A 4 15.50 14.63 -0.07
C HIS A 4 15.43 13.33 -0.86
N PHE A 5 15.09 12.24 -0.18
CA PHE A 5 14.85 10.94 -0.81
C PHE A 5 13.35 10.67 -0.90
N CYS A 6 12.91 10.10 -2.02
CA CYS A 6 11.52 9.64 -2.16
C CYS A 6 11.24 8.42 -1.29
N HIS A 7 12.17 7.48 -1.27
CA HIS A 7 12.08 6.21 -0.55
C HIS A 7 13.45 5.84 -0.02
N ALA A 8 13.81 6.37 1.14
CA ALA A 8 15.14 6.14 1.72
C ALA A 8 15.36 4.67 2.15
N ASP A 9 14.28 3.91 2.30
CA ASP A 9 14.23 2.51 2.73
C ASP A 9 14.19 1.50 1.57
N ARG A 10 14.25 1.95 0.31
CA ARG A 10 14.18 1.08 -0.87
C ARG A 10 15.50 0.92 -1.58
N VAL A 11 15.63 -0.23 -2.28
CA VAL A 11 16.78 -0.53 -3.15
C VAL A 11 16.91 0.48 -4.29
N GLN A 12 15.79 1.01 -4.77
CA GLN A 12 15.74 2.08 -5.75
C GLN A 12 15.03 3.28 -5.16
N THR A 13 15.68 4.44 -5.23
CA THR A 13 15.11 5.70 -4.77
C THR A 13 15.56 6.85 -5.68
N ARG A 14 14.86 7.97 -5.59
CA ARG A 14 15.25 9.25 -6.19
C ARG A 14 15.77 10.16 -5.12
N ALA A 15 16.76 10.95 -5.46
CA ALA A 15 17.30 11.98 -4.59
C ALA A 15 17.19 13.34 -5.26
N TRP A 16 16.79 14.35 -4.50
CA TRP A 16 16.77 15.75 -4.89
C TRP A 16 17.78 16.53 -4.05
N PHE A 17 18.62 17.31 -4.69
CA PHE A 17 19.66 18.11 -4.03
C PHE A 17 19.26 19.58 -4.08
N THR A 18 19.17 20.23 -2.92
CA THR A 18 18.69 21.62 -2.81
C THR A 18 19.79 22.67 -3.04
N ALA A 19 21.06 22.28 -3.10
CA ALA A 19 22.19 23.18 -3.35
C ALA A 19 23.30 22.46 -4.14
N PRO A 20 24.14 23.21 -4.88
CA PRO A 20 25.37 22.66 -5.45
C PRO A 20 26.30 22.13 -4.34
N GLY A 21 27.11 21.15 -4.66
CA GLY A 21 28.08 20.61 -3.73
C GLY A 21 28.37 19.12 -3.96
N THR A 22 29.21 18.59 -3.10
CA THR A 22 29.54 17.15 -3.09
C THR A 22 28.87 16.47 -1.90
N TYR A 23 28.13 15.41 -2.16
CA TYR A 23 27.32 14.68 -1.20
C TYR A 23 27.80 13.23 -1.13
N ALA A 24 28.02 12.73 0.09
CA ALA A 24 28.27 11.31 0.34
C ALA A 24 26.92 10.63 0.69
N LEU A 25 26.46 9.75 -0.17
CA LEU A 25 25.24 8.97 0.04
C LEU A 25 25.61 7.56 0.46
N THR A 26 25.13 7.11 1.62
CA THR A 26 25.43 5.78 2.13
C THR A 26 24.18 4.91 2.05
N PHE A 27 24.31 3.80 1.34
CA PHE A 27 23.31 2.72 1.35
C PHE A 27 23.72 1.69 2.40
N THR A 28 22.77 1.31 3.25
CA THR A 28 22.97 0.29 4.27
C THR A 28 21.93 -0.83 4.08
N ALA A 29 22.40 -2.05 3.93
CA ALA A 29 21.57 -3.26 3.97
C ALA A 29 21.72 -3.92 5.35
N ASP A 30 20.59 -4.31 5.94
CA ASP A 30 20.51 -4.91 7.27
C ASP A 30 19.48 -6.04 7.22
N ASP A 31 19.89 -7.27 7.48
CA ASP A 31 19.01 -8.45 7.52
C ASP A 31 18.67 -8.90 8.95
N GLY A 32 19.01 -8.06 9.94
CA GLY A 32 18.83 -8.33 11.37
C GLY A 32 19.96 -9.13 12.02
N LEU A 33 20.87 -9.71 11.23
CA LEU A 33 22.05 -10.46 11.69
C LEU A 33 23.36 -9.78 11.25
N LEU A 34 23.37 -9.32 10.00
CA LEU A 34 24.53 -8.68 9.37
C LEU A 34 24.13 -7.32 8.82
N LYS A 35 25.07 -6.38 8.91
CA LYS A 35 24.92 -5.04 8.36
C LYS A 35 26.05 -4.74 7.38
N SER A 36 25.71 -4.29 6.19
CA SER A 36 26.66 -3.88 5.16
C SER A 36 26.32 -2.51 4.63
N SER A 37 27.32 -1.67 4.43
CA SER A 37 27.12 -0.31 3.92
C SER A 37 28.07 0.00 2.76
N LYS A 38 27.57 0.76 1.80
CA LYS A 38 28.37 1.30 0.68
C LYS A 38 28.05 2.77 0.49
N THR A 39 29.10 3.58 0.37
CA THR A 39 28.98 5.03 0.12
C THR A 39 29.31 5.34 -1.33
N VAL A 40 28.50 6.20 -1.94
CA VAL A 40 28.79 6.80 -3.25
C VAL A 40 28.87 8.32 -3.09
N THR A 41 29.76 8.94 -3.84
CA THR A 41 29.92 10.40 -3.87
C THR A 41 29.21 10.95 -5.10
N VAL A 42 28.32 11.93 -4.90
CA VAL A 42 27.58 12.61 -5.96
C VAL A 42 27.98 14.09 -5.95
N THR A 43 28.45 14.60 -7.08
CA THR A 43 28.75 16.03 -7.26
C THR A 43 27.62 16.70 -8.05
N VAL A 44 27.02 17.71 -7.45
CA VAL A 44 25.92 18.51 -8.02
C VAL A 44 26.47 19.87 -8.41
N GLY A 45 26.52 20.16 -9.72
CA GLY A 45 27.05 21.42 -10.25
C GLY A 45 26.05 22.57 -10.10
N GLU A 46 24.82 22.35 -10.50
CA GLU A 46 23.72 23.29 -10.32
C GLU A 46 22.59 22.61 -9.56
N ALA A 47 22.01 23.30 -8.59
CA ALA A 47 20.90 22.77 -7.82
C ALA A 47 19.60 23.45 -8.24
N ALA A 48 18.55 22.65 -8.33
CA ALA A 48 17.23 23.13 -8.71
C ALA A 48 16.44 23.76 -7.53
N GLY A 49 17.08 24.04 -6.41
CA GLY A 49 16.44 24.64 -5.23
C GLY A 49 15.52 23.66 -4.49
N LYS A 50 14.36 24.15 -4.01
CA LYS A 50 13.39 23.34 -3.29
C LYS A 50 12.83 22.24 -4.21
N ALA A 51 12.74 21.01 -3.70
CA ALA A 51 12.12 19.92 -4.44
C ALA A 51 10.66 20.27 -4.83
N PRO A 52 10.26 20.03 -6.10
CA PRO A 52 8.87 20.16 -6.49
C PRO A 52 7.95 19.32 -5.61
N ALA A 53 6.69 19.75 -5.44
CA ALA A 53 5.74 19.02 -4.64
C ALA A 53 5.44 17.60 -5.17
N ASP A 54 5.65 17.42 -6.47
CA ASP A 54 5.46 16.17 -7.20
C ASP A 54 6.77 15.42 -7.49
N PHE A 55 7.88 15.81 -6.89
CA PHE A 55 9.21 15.19 -7.13
C PHE A 55 9.22 13.67 -6.97
N CYS A 56 8.48 13.17 -5.98
CA CYS A 56 8.34 11.74 -5.73
C CYS A 56 7.15 11.12 -6.46
N ARG A 57 6.37 11.91 -7.17
CA ARG A 57 5.22 11.43 -7.93
C ARG A 57 5.69 10.76 -9.21
N TYR A 58 5.49 9.46 -9.28
CA TYR A 58 5.83 8.67 -10.46
C TYR A 58 4.67 7.74 -10.79
N HIS A 59 4.07 7.95 -11.96
CA HIS A 59 2.94 7.14 -12.40
C HIS A 59 3.30 5.66 -12.45
N GLY A 60 2.49 4.83 -11.80
CA GLY A 60 2.67 3.38 -11.78
C GLY A 60 3.72 2.87 -10.77
N GLU A 61 4.36 3.75 -9.99
CA GLU A 61 5.27 3.31 -8.93
C GLU A 61 4.49 2.73 -7.75
N VAL A 62 4.91 1.53 -7.30
CA VAL A 62 4.31 0.86 -6.13
C VAL A 62 5.00 1.36 -4.86
N TYR A 63 4.26 2.02 -3.98
CA TYR A 63 4.78 2.64 -2.75
C TYR A 63 4.68 1.78 -1.49
N GLY A 64 4.04 0.64 -1.55
CA GLY A 64 3.97 -0.26 -0.42
C GLY A 64 3.25 -1.54 -0.77
N VAL A 65 3.83 -2.65 -0.34
CA VAL A 65 3.09 -3.90 -0.17
C VAL A 65 2.58 -3.87 1.26
N ALA A 66 1.27 -3.92 1.43
CA ALA A 66 0.69 -3.91 2.76
C ALA A 66 0.94 -5.25 3.44
N GLU A 67 1.71 -5.25 4.52
CA GLU A 67 1.70 -6.38 5.44
C GLU A 67 0.39 -6.36 6.23
N GLY A 68 -0.48 -7.34 5.95
CA GLY A 68 -1.80 -7.42 6.58
C GLY A 68 -1.70 -7.82 8.05
N ARG A 69 -2.19 -6.97 8.93
CA ARG A 69 -2.48 -7.37 10.29
C ARG A 69 -3.93 -7.83 10.38
N LEU A 70 -4.12 -9.13 10.59
CA LEU A 70 -5.44 -9.70 10.84
C LEU A 70 -6.02 -9.17 12.15
N THR A 71 -7.06 -8.37 12.06
CA THR A 71 -7.95 -8.11 13.18
C THR A 71 -9.26 -8.84 12.89
N VAL A 72 -9.36 -10.06 13.38
CA VAL A 72 -10.58 -10.88 13.19
C VAL A 72 -11.57 -10.51 14.28
N MET A 73 -12.68 -9.89 13.89
CA MET A 73 -13.87 -9.89 14.72
C MET A 73 -14.64 -11.19 14.38
N LYS A 74 -14.62 -12.13 15.30
CA LYS A 74 -15.23 -13.44 15.14
C LYS A 74 -16.74 -13.34 14.96
N SER A 75 -17.25 -13.91 13.89
CA SER A 75 -18.54 -14.57 13.96
C SER A 75 -18.34 -16.08 14.14
N ASP A 76 -19.33 -16.73 14.75
CA ASP A 76 -19.24 -18.15 15.14
C ASP A 76 -19.27 -19.15 13.97
N LYS A 77 -19.32 -18.70 12.71
CA LYS A 77 -19.54 -19.57 11.57
C LYS A 77 -18.38 -19.70 10.59
N ASP A 78 -17.65 -18.64 10.28
CA ASP A 78 -16.55 -18.69 9.32
C ASP A 78 -15.40 -17.80 9.81
N ALA A 79 -14.34 -18.40 10.33
CA ALA A 79 -13.15 -17.67 10.70
C ALA A 79 -12.40 -17.24 9.42
N LEU A 80 -11.95 -15.98 9.36
CA LEU A 80 -11.04 -15.54 8.32
C LEU A 80 -9.76 -16.38 8.37
N THR A 81 -9.45 -17.05 7.28
CA THR A 81 -8.25 -17.88 7.15
C THR A 81 -7.50 -17.53 5.87
N VAL A 82 -6.20 -17.76 5.87
CA VAL A 82 -5.40 -17.68 4.65
C VAL A 82 -5.36 -19.05 4.03
N GLY A 83 -5.86 -19.18 2.80
CA GLY A 83 -5.79 -20.41 2.02
C GLY A 83 -4.36 -20.69 1.53
N GLU A 84 -4.12 -21.90 1.01
CA GLU A 84 -2.85 -22.30 0.41
C GLU A 84 -2.47 -21.44 -0.81
N ASP A 85 -3.46 -20.87 -1.48
CA ASP A 85 -3.33 -19.92 -2.59
C ASP A 85 -2.94 -18.50 -2.12
N GLY A 86 -2.86 -18.28 -0.82
CA GLY A 86 -2.51 -17.00 -0.19
C GLY A 86 -3.66 -15.99 -0.11
N PHE A 87 -4.91 -16.38 -0.44
CA PHE A 87 -6.07 -15.53 -0.25
C PHE A 87 -6.62 -15.64 1.16
N LEU A 88 -6.86 -14.49 1.77
CA LEU A 88 -7.53 -14.33 3.06
C LEU A 88 -9.04 -14.24 2.86
N GLY A 89 -9.79 -15.00 3.57
CA GLY A 89 -11.26 -14.98 3.54
C GLY A 89 -11.88 -16.25 4.16
N PRO A 90 -13.17 -16.48 3.96
CA PRO A 90 -14.12 -15.56 3.32
C PRO A 90 -14.53 -14.41 4.25
N PHE A 91 -14.72 -13.21 3.71
CA PHE A 91 -15.41 -12.11 4.41
C PHE A 91 -16.93 -12.35 4.33
N ALA A 92 -17.40 -13.24 5.18
CA ALA A 92 -18.77 -13.79 5.12
C ALA A 92 -19.76 -13.05 6.00
N ASN A 93 -19.27 -12.44 7.08
CA ASN A 93 -20.11 -11.86 8.12
C ASN A 93 -19.85 -10.36 8.27
N GLU A 94 -20.88 -9.63 8.64
CA GLU A 94 -20.72 -8.22 9.01
C GLU A 94 -19.73 -8.10 10.18
N GLY A 95 -18.73 -7.22 10.03
CA GLY A 95 -17.65 -7.05 10.97
C GLY A 95 -16.37 -7.84 10.65
N ASP A 96 -16.40 -8.78 9.72
CA ASP A 96 -15.18 -9.42 9.22
C ASP A 96 -14.30 -8.37 8.55
N LYS A 97 -13.07 -8.19 9.04
CA LYS A 97 -12.19 -7.18 8.50
C LYS A 97 -10.71 -7.53 8.65
N VAL A 98 -9.91 -6.97 7.77
CA VAL A 98 -8.45 -6.97 7.83
C VAL A 98 -7.97 -5.53 7.78
N SER A 99 -6.88 -5.24 8.48
CA SER A 99 -6.28 -3.91 8.53
C SER A 99 -4.85 -3.96 8.02
N TRP A 100 -4.47 -2.98 7.21
CA TRP A 100 -3.11 -2.78 6.71
C TRP A 100 -2.58 -1.42 7.12
N GLN A 101 -1.29 -1.35 7.39
CA GLN A 101 -0.56 -0.10 7.50
C GLN A 101 0.21 0.11 6.19
N VAL A 102 -0.08 1.21 5.52
CA VAL A 102 0.59 1.58 4.26
C VAL A 102 1.29 2.92 4.40
N GLN A 103 2.39 3.09 3.68
CA GLN A 103 3.13 4.34 3.66
C GLN A 103 2.82 5.09 2.37
N ALA A 104 2.46 6.36 2.48
CA ALA A 104 2.30 7.25 1.35
C ALA A 104 3.40 8.33 1.37
N PRO A 105 4.08 8.58 0.24
CA PRO A 105 5.20 9.53 0.20
C PRO A 105 4.76 11.00 0.27
N TRP A 106 3.50 11.29 -0.07
CA TRP A 106 2.87 12.61 0.05
C TRP A 106 1.38 12.48 0.36
N SER A 107 0.72 13.59 0.68
CA SER A 107 -0.74 13.64 0.81
C SER A 107 -1.38 13.87 -0.56
N GLY A 108 -2.36 13.06 -0.94
CA GLY A 108 -3.05 13.21 -2.23
C GLY A 108 -3.76 11.94 -2.68
N GLN A 109 -4.05 11.89 -3.98
CA GLN A 109 -4.72 10.78 -4.61
C GLN A 109 -3.73 9.66 -4.92
N PHE A 110 -4.16 8.43 -4.65
CA PHE A 110 -3.47 7.18 -4.95
C PHE A 110 -4.47 6.16 -5.46
N LEU A 111 -3.95 5.08 -6.03
CA LEU A 111 -4.73 3.90 -6.35
C LEU A 111 -4.34 2.78 -5.39
N LEU A 112 -5.32 2.10 -4.83
CA LEU A 112 -5.11 0.79 -4.23
C LEU A 112 -5.27 -0.26 -5.32
N ASN A 113 -4.20 -0.97 -5.62
CA ASN A 113 -4.22 -2.14 -6.49
C ASN A 113 -4.53 -3.36 -5.63
N VAL A 114 -5.77 -3.85 -5.71
CA VAL A 114 -6.29 -4.90 -4.84
C VAL A 114 -6.32 -6.21 -5.61
N THR A 115 -5.62 -7.23 -5.12
CA THR A 115 -5.73 -8.59 -5.64
C THR A 115 -6.79 -9.34 -4.85
N PHE A 116 -7.85 -9.76 -5.52
CA PHE A 116 -9.03 -10.37 -4.91
C PHE A 116 -9.55 -11.59 -5.69
N ASN A 117 -10.36 -12.39 -5.03
CA ASN A 117 -11.07 -13.50 -5.65
C ASN A 117 -12.57 -13.44 -5.27
N GLY A 118 -13.40 -13.40 -6.29
CA GLY A 118 -14.87 -13.37 -6.21
C GLY A 118 -15.50 -14.44 -7.09
N LYS A 119 -14.97 -15.68 -7.11
CA LYS A 119 -15.34 -16.76 -8.03
C LYS A 119 -16.84 -17.15 -8.01
N TRP A 120 -17.56 -16.86 -6.94
CA TRP A 120 -18.99 -17.19 -6.83
C TRP A 120 -19.94 -16.04 -7.18
N GLY A 121 -19.52 -15.14 -8.05
CA GLY A 121 -20.31 -13.98 -8.50
C GLY A 121 -19.78 -12.66 -7.96
N GLY A 122 -20.39 -11.57 -8.42
CA GLY A 122 -20.04 -10.23 -7.95
C GLY A 122 -20.25 -10.08 -6.44
N LYS A 123 -19.49 -9.17 -5.83
CA LYS A 123 -19.50 -8.90 -4.39
C LYS A 123 -19.51 -7.40 -4.13
N GLN A 124 -19.89 -7.03 -2.91
CA GLN A 124 -19.82 -5.65 -2.45
C GLN A 124 -19.19 -5.64 -1.07
N ASN A 125 -18.02 -5.02 -0.97
CA ASN A 125 -17.27 -4.86 0.27
C ASN A 125 -16.74 -3.43 0.37
N SER A 126 -16.34 -3.01 1.54
CA SER A 126 -15.93 -1.64 1.78
C SER A 126 -14.49 -1.52 2.27
N PHE A 127 -13.89 -0.38 1.96
CA PHE A 127 -12.64 0.08 2.54
C PHE A 127 -12.89 1.26 3.47
N VAL A 128 -12.11 1.33 4.54
CA VAL A 128 -12.05 2.49 5.43
C VAL A 128 -10.61 2.97 5.49
N VAL A 129 -10.38 4.23 5.17
CA VAL A 129 -9.06 4.85 5.26
C VAL A 129 -8.99 5.72 6.51
N ASN A 130 -7.99 5.46 7.37
CA ASN A 130 -7.72 6.24 8.59
C ASN A 130 -8.95 6.43 9.52
N GLY A 131 -9.82 5.43 9.61
CA GLY A 131 -11.03 5.49 10.43
C GLY A 131 -12.13 6.43 9.89
N GLY A 132 -12.06 6.82 8.64
CA GLY A 132 -13.09 7.61 7.96
C GLY A 132 -14.36 6.81 7.65
N ALA A 133 -15.20 7.36 6.78
CA ALA A 133 -16.42 6.67 6.35
C ALA A 133 -16.07 5.47 5.43
N PRO A 134 -16.82 4.37 5.50
CA PRO A 134 -16.67 3.25 4.57
C PRO A 134 -16.90 3.69 3.13
N GLN A 135 -16.01 3.25 2.25
CA GLN A 135 -16.11 3.42 0.80
C GLN A 135 -16.49 2.06 0.19
N THR A 136 -17.72 1.94 -0.23
CA THR A 136 -18.25 0.70 -0.82
C THR A 136 -17.71 0.50 -2.23
N VAL A 137 -17.24 -0.70 -2.51
CA VAL A 137 -16.68 -1.12 -3.79
C VAL A 137 -17.38 -2.36 -4.30
N ALA A 138 -17.79 -2.32 -5.56
CA ALA A 138 -18.31 -3.48 -6.28
C ALA A 138 -17.13 -4.26 -6.88
N PHE A 139 -17.02 -5.52 -6.51
CA PHE A 139 -16.01 -6.45 -7.02
C PHE A 139 -16.68 -7.37 -8.04
N PRO A 140 -16.19 -7.43 -9.27
CA PRO A 140 -16.76 -8.31 -10.30
C PRO A 140 -16.53 -9.79 -9.95
N GLN A 141 -17.26 -10.66 -10.64
CA GLN A 141 -16.95 -12.08 -10.59
C GLN A 141 -15.58 -12.33 -11.23
N THR A 142 -14.79 -13.22 -10.59
CA THR A 142 -13.49 -13.67 -11.11
C THR A 142 -13.52 -15.17 -11.40
N ASP A 143 -12.49 -15.64 -12.08
CA ASP A 143 -12.10 -17.06 -12.09
C ASP A 143 -11.41 -17.45 -10.75
N GLU A 144 -10.87 -18.67 -10.67
CA GLU A 144 -10.18 -19.17 -9.50
C GLU A 144 -8.82 -18.52 -9.26
N GLN A 145 -8.22 -17.90 -10.29
CA GLN A 145 -6.95 -17.20 -10.21
C GLN A 145 -7.07 -15.84 -9.53
N GLY A 146 -8.29 -15.30 -9.49
CA GLY A 146 -8.56 -13.96 -9.01
C GLY A 146 -8.20 -12.88 -10.04
N GLN A 147 -8.40 -11.64 -9.65
CA GLN A 147 -8.12 -10.46 -10.49
C GLN A 147 -7.57 -9.31 -9.64
N GLN A 148 -7.11 -8.28 -10.33
CA GLN A 148 -6.74 -7.01 -9.73
C GLN A 148 -7.79 -5.94 -10.03
N LEU A 149 -8.11 -5.15 -8.99
CA LEU A 149 -8.98 -3.98 -9.10
C LEU A 149 -8.24 -2.75 -8.59
N ARG A 150 -8.32 -1.65 -9.33
CA ARG A 150 -7.75 -0.36 -8.93
C ARG A 150 -8.83 0.52 -8.33
N ILE A 151 -8.60 0.98 -7.11
CA ILE A 151 -9.56 1.76 -6.33
C ILE A 151 -8.93 3.10 -5.96
N PRO A 152 -9.51 4.24 -6.37
CA PRO A 152 -9.01 5.54 -5.97
C PRO A 152 -9.15 5.75 -4.46
N VAL A 153 -8.09 6.26 -3.82
CA VAL A 153 -8.09 6.59 -2.39
C VAL A 153 -7.31 7.87 -2.15
N THR A 154 -7.70 8.62 -1.12
CA THR A 154 -6.94 9.77 -0.64
C THR A 154 -6.15 9.37 0.60
N LEU A 155 -4.83 9.51 0.53
CA LEU A 155 -3.92 9.22 1.63
C LEU A 155 -3.24 10.49 2.12
N LYS A 156 -2.84 10.52 3.39
CA LYS A 156 -1.95 11.54 3.95
C LYS A 156 -0.49 11.09 3.84
N ALA A 157 0.44 12.00 3.79
CA ALA A 157 1.86 11.68 3.85
C ALA A 157 2.18 10.87 5.12
N GLY A 158 3.02 9.85 4.98
CA GLY A 158 3.40 8.93 6.05
C GLY A 158 2.45 7.74 6.20
N SER A 159 2.27 7.28 7.43
CA SER A 159 1.50 6.07 7.72
C SER A 159 -0.01 6.30 7.59
N ASN A 160 -0.66 5.37 6.91
CA ASN A 160 -2.11 5.32 6.77
C ASN A 160 -2.60 3.91 7.14
N GLN A 161 -3.74 3.84 7.83
CA GLN A 161 -4.43 2.60 8.07
C GLN A 161 -5.51 2.41 7.01
N ILE A 162 -5.56 1.23 6.42
CA ILE A 162 -6.60 0.82 5.48
C ILE A 162 -7.26 -0.42 6.07
N ASP A 163 -8.53 -0.32 6.36
CA ASP A 163 -9.36 -1.46 6.74
C ASP A 163 -10.17 -1.91 5.53
N PHE A 164 -10.18 -3.20 5.27
CA PHE A 164 -11.05 -3.83 4.29
C PHE A 164 -11.90 -4.86 4.98
N GLY A 165 -13.17 -4.95 4.60
CA GLY A 165 -14.02 -5.95 5.20
C GLY A 165 -15.46 -5.90 4.72
N ARG A 166 -16.32 -6.55 5.49
CA ARG A 166 -17.75 -6.55 5.32
C ARG A 166 -18.38 -5.63 6.36
N PHE A 167 -18.67 -4.41 5.96
CA PHE A 167 -19.35 -3.41 6.77
C PHE A 167 -20.87 -3.48 6.57
N ALA A 168 -21.62 -2.68 7.34
CA ALA A 168 -23.08 -2.63 7.22
C ALA A 168 -23.53 -2.32 5.79
N GLY A 169 -24.39 -3.16 5.22
CA GLY A 169 -24.87 -3.06 3.85
C GLY A 169 -24.00 -3.77 2.79
N ASP A 170 -22.83 -4.25 3.14
CA ASP A 170 -22.01 -5.09 2.26
C ASP A 170 -22.57 -6.51 2.15
N TRP A 171 -22.23 -7.18 1.05
CA TRP A 171 -22.74 -8.54 0.82
C TRP A 171 -21.77 -9.40 0.01
N GLY A 172 -21.88 -10.71 0.19
CA GLY A 172 -21.18 -11.73 -0.56
C GLY A 172 -19.91 -12.23 0.12
N TYR A 173 -19.42 -13.37 -0.35
CA TYR A 173 -18.19 -14.03 0.10
C TYR A 173 -17.02 -13.51 -0.73
N MET A 174 -16.12 -12.80 -0.11
CA MET A 174 -14.95 -12.19 -0.74
C MET A 174 -13.67 -12.77 -0.18
N PHE A 175 -12.64 -12.82 -1.01
CA PHE A 175 -11.28 -13.16 -0.62
C PHE A 175 -10.32 -12.09 -1.14
N ILE A 176 -9.33 -11.74 -0.35
CA ILE A 176 -8.32 -10.74 -0.70
C ILE A 176 -6.92 -11.31 -0.47
N LYS A 177 -5.99 -11.04 -1.38
CA LYS A 177 -4.60 -11.51 -1.27
C LYS A 177 -3.65 -10.41 -0.85
N SER A 178 -3.77 -9.27 -1.49
CA SER A 178 -2.88 -8.14 -1.24
C SER A 178 -3.53 -6.82 -1.63
N ILE A 179 -3.02 -5.75 -1.04
CA ILE A 179 -3.21 -4.39 -1.53
C ILE A 179 -1.84 -3.75 -1.75
N GLU A 180 -1.74 -2.92 -2.77
CA GLU A 180 -0.57 -2.12 -3.09
C GLU A 180 -1.00 -0.67 -3.26
N VAL A 181 -0.19 0.26 -2.77
CA VAL A 181 -0.40 1.69 -3.00
C VAL A 181 0.38 2.10 -4.23
N VAL A 182 -0.31 2.60 -5.23
CA VAL A 182 0.25 3.00 -6.52
C VAL A 182 0.00 4.49 -6.72
N ALA A 183 0.99 5.24 -7.24
CA ALA A 183 0.76 6.60 -7.67
C ALA A 183 -0.19 6.65 -8.88
N GLU A 184 -1.13 7.59 -8.84
CA GLU A 184 -2.01 7.87 -9.98
C GLU A 184 -1.29 8.65 -11.10
#